data_0ba67cfdd0c859ca7250527588a3d431
#
_entry.id   0ba67cfdd0c859ca7250527588a3d431
#
_cell.length_a   1.000
_cell.length_b   1.000
_cell.length_c   1.000
_cell.angle_alpha   90.00
_cell.angle_beta   90.00
_cell.angle_gamma   90.00
#
_symmetry.space_group_name_H-M   'P 1'
#
loop_
_entity.id
_entity.type
_entity.pdbx_description
1 polymer ?
#
loop_
_entity_poly.entity_id
_entity_poly.type
_entity_poly.pdbx_seq_one_letter_code
_entity_poly.pdbx_strand_id
1 'polypeptide(L)'
;MGVKIGHNVFTELYRVNPADVHKPDLLHNIYLGLFKHIMEWVVGFLKKHKRQQAFDDVWKELPPYPGFSVPKRAYHEVTQWQGKEMRNLGRCISAVLASALRNPDSSQLQDFNIALKYVGALVVFSLITQYHSHTPDTLAYRERYQQTFHQTKDIFLEFHTSKSTRTEINHQDRELRRLMPKQIAQAAHHISAAQRSRQADQNRLQRVNRRADLIQ
;
A
#
# COMPACT_ATOMS: atom_id res chain seq x y z
N MET A 1 1.62 -17.75 1.65
CA MET A 1 0.55 -18.58 2.25
C MET A 1 -0.49 -18.84 1.18
N GLY A 2 -0.68 -20.10 0.77
CA GLY A 2 -1.73 -20.48 -0.17
C GLY A 2 -3.07 -20.48 0.55
N VAL A 3 -4.06 -19.78 0.00
CA VAL A 3 -5.44 -19.88 0.46
C VAL A 3 -5.90 -21.30 0.17
N LYS A 4 -6.13 -22.09 1.20
CA LYS A 4 -6.80 -23.39 1.05
C LYS A 4 -8.24 -23.11 0.61
N ILE A 5 -8.60 -23.58 -0.58
CA ILE A 5 -10.00 -23.61 -1.01
C ILE A 5 -10.69 -24.65 -0.12
N GLY A 6 -11.39 -24.19 0.89
CA GLY A 6 -12.18 -25.02 1.81
C GLY A 6 -13.52 -24.38 2.07
N HIS A 7 -14.48 -25.14 2.54
CA HIS A 7 -15.77 -24.64 2.98
C HIS A 7 -15.56 -23.54 4.02
N ASN A 8 -16.03 -22.33 3.71
CA ASN A 8 -16.02 -21.23 4.66
C ASN A 8 -17.41 -21.22 5.33
N VAL A 9 -17.43 -21.37 6.66
CA VAL A 9 -18.67 -21.37 7.44
C VAL A 9 -19.55 -20.14 7.18
N PHE A 10 -18.94 -19.00 6.84
CA PHE A 10 -19.67 -17.77 6.53
C PHE A 10 -20.44 -17.84 5.19
N THR A 11 -20.07 -18.73 4.28
CA THR A 11 -20.82 -18.92 3.01
C THR A 11 -22.13 -19.66 3.22
N GLU A 12 -22.26 -20.36 4.34
CA GLU A 12 -23.46 -21.13 4.70
C GLU A 12 -24.47 -20.29 5.49
N LEU A 13 -24.07 -19.13 5.98
CA LEU A 13 -24.94 -18.23 6.74
C LEU A 13 -25.90 -17.50 5.79
N TYR A 14 -27.18 -17.63 6.06
CA TYR A 14 -28.24 -16.98 5.29
C TYR A 14 -28.06 -15.45 5.26
N ARG A 15 -28.03 -14.86 4.07
CA ARG A 15 -27.84 -13.41 3.83
C ARG A 15 -26.50 -12.81 4.31
N VAL A 16 -25.49 -13.60 4.58
CA VAL A 16 -24.14 -13.10 4.89
C VAL A 16 -23.29 -13.18 3.63
N ASN A 17 -22.81 -12.03 3.17
CA ASN A 17 -21.76 -11.99 2.15
C ASN A 17 -20.40 -12.11 2.85
N PRO A 18 -19.59 -13.14 2.58
CA PRO A 18 -18.28 -13.29 3.19
C PRO A 18 -17.37 -12.09 3.01
N ALA A 19 -17.50 -11.35 1.91
CA ALA A 19 -16.74 -10.11 1.68
C ALA A 19 -17.09 -8.99 2.68
N ASP A 20 -18.30 -8.99 3.24
CA ASP A 20 -18.73 -8.00 4.24
C ASP A 20 -18.21 -8.34 5.64
N VAL A 21 -17.92 -9.63 5.90
CA VAL A 21 -17.37 -10.10 7.17
C VAL A 21 -15.86 -9.86 7.25
N HIS A 22 -15.15 -10.05 6.14
CA HIS A 22 -13.70 -9.89 6.05
C HIS A 22 -13.29 -8.45 5.67
N LYS A 23 -13.80 -7.46 6.41
CA LYS A 23 -13.36 -6.07 6.20
C LYS A 23 -11.95 -5.88 6.75
N PRO A 24 -11.03 -5.28 5.97
CA PRO A 24 -9.72 -4.93 6.48
C PRO A 24 -9.85 -3.98 7.69
N ASP A 25 -9.26 -4.35 8.81
CA ASP A 25 -9.18 -3.48 9.97
C ASP A 25 -8.08 -2.43 9.73
N LEU A 26 -8.50 -1.21 9.39
CA LEU A 26 -7.60 -0.10 9.14
C LEU A 26 -6.75 0.26 10.36
N LEU A 27 -7.30 0.08 11.58
CA LEU A 27 -6.57 0.39 12.79
C LEU A 27 -5.35 -0.53 12.95
N HIS A 28 -5.55 -1.84 12.89
CA HIS A 28 -4.47 -2.79 13.10
C HIS A 28 -3.58 -2.97 11.87
N ASN A 29 -4.17 -3.01 10.67
CA ASN A 29 -3.38 -3.24 9.46
C ASN A 29 -2.63 -1.99 8.99
N ILE A 30 -3.25 -0.81 9.04
CA ILE A 30 -2.63 0.43 8.55
C ILE A 30 -1.92 1.17 9.68
N TYR A 31 -2.63 1.60 10.74
CA TYR A 31 -2.02 2.51 11.71
C TYR A 31 -1.09 1.82 12.71
N LEU A 32 -1.49 0.71 13.33
CA LEU A 32 -0.65 -0.03 14.27
C LEU A 32 0.31 -1.02 13.57
N GLY A 33 0.00 -1.42 12.36
CA GLY A 33 0.85 -2.27 11.53
C GLY A 33 1.78 -1.46 10.64
N LEU A 34 1.38 -1.23 9.38
CA LEU A 34 2.21 -0.62 8.35
C LEU A 34 2.79 0.74 8.77
N PHE A 35 1.96 1.63 9.32
CA PHE A 35 2.35 2.99 9.65
C PHE A 35 3.41 3.03 10.76
N LYS A 36 3.32 2.15 11.75
CA LYS A 36 4.32 2.02 12.81
C LYS A 36 5.70 1.69 12.24
N HIS A 37 5.79 0.70 11.36
CA HIS A 37 7.04 0.32 10.71
C HIS A 37 7.62 1.45 9.86
N ILE A 38 6.76 2.13 9.10
CA ILE A 38 7.19 3.27 8.29
C ILE A 38 7.74 4.40 9.16
N MET A 39 7.16 4.64 10.31
CA MET A 39 7.67 5.65 11.24
C MET A 39 9.05 5.30 11.80
N GLU A 40 9.34 4.02 12.04
CA GLU A 40 10.68 3.57 12.41
C GLU A 40 11.70 3.90 11.31
N TRP A 41 11.33 3.70 10.05
CA TRP A 41 12.19 4.04 8.90
C TRP A 41 12.36 5.54 8.71
N VAL A 42 11.28 6.30 8.88
CA VAL A 42 11.32 7.78 8.84
C VAL A 42 12.27 8.32 9.92
N VAL A 43 12.22 7.80 11.13
CA VAL A 43 13.15 8.18 12.19
C VAL A 43 14.60 7.82 11.83
N GLY A 44 14.85 6.65 11.26
CA GLY A 44 16.16 6.27 10.74
C GLY A 44 16.68 7.23 9.66
N PHE A 45 15.81 7.60 8.72
CA PHE A 45 16.09 8.57 7.66
C PHE A 45 16.43 9.96 8.24
N LEU A 46 15.61 10.44 9.18
CA LEU A 46 15.85 11.72 9.85
C LEU A 46 17.17 11.75 10.61
N LYS A 47 17.55 10.65 11.26
CA LYS A 47 18.86 10.52 11.94
C LYS A 47 20.02 10.63 10.94
N LYS A 48 19.96 9.90 9.83
CA LYS A 48 20.98 9.94 8.78
C LYS A 48 21.21 11.37 8.26
N HIS A 49 20.12 12.09 8.02
CA HIS A 49 20.15 13.45 7.49
C HIS A 49 20.26 14.54 8.57
N LYS A 50 20.48 14.18 9.85
CA LYS A 50 20.57 15.11 10.99
C LYS A 50 19.35 16.03 11.15
N ARG A 51 18.16 15.52 10.83
CA ARG A 51 16.88 16.25 10.87
C ARG A 51 15.94 15.78 11.99
N GLN A 52 16.39 14.85 12.84
CA GLN A 52 15.55 14.32 13.93
C GLN A 52 15.15 15.41 14.91
N GLN A 53 16.07 16.27 15.34
CA GLN A 53 15.75 17.34 16.28
C GLN A 53 14.71 18.31 15.70
N ALA A 54 14.87 18.72 14.45
CA ALA A 54 13.88 19.57 13.77
C ALA A 54 12.49 18.91 13.69
N PHE A 55 12.43 17.59 13.47
CA PHE A 55 11.19 16.84 13.51
C PHE A 55 10.56 16.85 14.90
N ASP A 56 11.33 16.57 15.94
CA ASP A 56 10.86 16.53 17.33
C ASP A 56 10.39 17.91 17.81
N ASP A 57 11.03 18.98 17.39
CA ASP A 57 10.63 20.34 17.72
C ASP A 57 9.28 20.69 17.10
N VAL A 58 9.12 20.47 15.78
CA VAL A 58 7.83 20.68 15.10
C VAL A 58 6.73 19.79 15.68
N TRP A 59 7.07 18.55 16.03
CA TRP A 59 6.14 17.62 16.67
C TRP A 59 5.59 18.13 18.00
N LYS A 60 6.47 18.67 18.86
CA LYS A 60 6.10 19.21 20.17
C LYS A 60 5.26 20.49 20.08
N GLU A 61 5.43 21.25 19.00
CA GLU A 61 4.71 22.51 18.75
C GLU A 61 3.30 22.30 18.18
N LEU A 62 2.92 21.06 17.81
CA LEU A 62 1.59 20.79 17.28
C LEU A 62 0.50 21.28 18.26
N PRO A 63 -0.41 22.14 17.79
CA PRO A 63 -1.46 22.68 18.66
C PRO A 63 -2.47 21.60 19.04
N PRO A 64 -2.89 21.53 20.30
CA PRO A 64 -3.98 20.67 20.70
C PRO A 64 -5.31 21.24 20.16
N TYR A 65 -6.17 20.37 19.65
CA TYR A 65 -7.55 20.74 19.32
C TYR A 65 -8.52 19.59 19.69
N PRO A 66 -9.81 19.84 19.82
CA PRO A 66 -10.78 18.82 20.21
C PRO A 66 -10.74 17.59 19.31
N GLY A 67 -10.61 16.42 19.91
CA GLY A 67 -10.53 15.13 19.18
C GLY A 67 -9.14 14.80 18.61
N PHE A 68 -8.16 15.71 18.71
CA PHE A 68 -6.79 15.48 18.32
C PHE A 68 -5.88 15.45 19.55
N SER A 69 -5.20 14.35 19.73
CA SER A 69 -4.25 14.16 20.82
C SER A 69 -3.03 13.43 20.26
N VAL A 70 -1.86 14.03 20.45
CA VAL A 70 -0.57 13.39 20.20
C VAL A 70 0.29 13.52 21.44
N PRO A 71 1.15 12.54 21.74
CA PRO A 71 2.09 12.66 22.85
C PRO A 71 2.99 13.90 22.68
N LYS A 72 3.21 14.63 23.77
CA LYS A 72 4.14 15.77 23.80
C LYS A 72 5.60 15.36 23.88
N ARG A 73 5.87 14.06 23.95
CA ARG A 73 7.23 13.50 23.92
C ARG A 73 7.69 13.33 22.48
N ALA A 74 9.00 13.30 22.28
CA ALA A 74 9.56 12.93 20.98
C ALA A 74 9.04 11.54 20.53
N TYR A 75 8.91 11.33 19.23
CA TYR A 75 8.36 10.09 18.70
C TYR A 75 9.07 8.85 19.26
N HIS A 76 10.39 8.87 19.33
CA HIS A 76 11.22 7.75 19.79
C HIS A 76 11.18 7.50 21.31
N GLU A 77 10.68 8.45 22.09
CA GLU A 77 10.51 8.32 23.55
C GLU A 77 9.18 7.63 23.92
N VAL A 78 8.27 7.50 22.98
CA VAL A 78 6.98 6.84 23.20
C VAL A 78 7.15 5.33 23.03
N THR A 79 7.11 4.61 24.12
CA THR A 79 7.29 3.14 24.12
C THR A 79 6.07 2.37 23.66
N GLN A 80 4.88 2.93 23.91
CA GLN A 80 3.62 2.27 23.54
C GLN A 80 2.66 3.29 22.92
N TRP A 81 2.44 3.14 21.62
CA TRP A 81 1.53 3.95 20.85
C TRP A 81 0.11 3.36 20.90
N GLN A 82 -0.87 4.21 21.24
CA GLN A 82 -2.28 3.83 21.14
C GLN A 82 -2.77 4.01 19.69
N GLY A 83 -3.76 3.22 19.29
CA GLY A 83 -4.30 3.31 17.93
C GLY A 83 -4.87 4.70 17.58
N LYS A 84 -5.48 5.40 18.55
CA LYS A 84 -5.95 6.79 18.37
C LYS A 84 -4.78 7.75 18.12
N GLU A 85 -3.69 7.61 18.83
CA GLU A 85 -2.49 8.44 18.67
C GLU A 85 -1.82 8.20 17.33
N MET A 86 -1.67 6.93 16.93
CA MET A 86 -1.13 6.58 15.61
C MET A 86 -2.00 7.11 14.46
N ARG A 87 -3.33 7.06 14.60
CA ARG A 87 -4.24 7.66 13.64
C ARG A 87 -4.09 9.17 13.55
N ASN A 88 -3.94 9.84 14.70
CA ASN A 88 -3.70 11.28 14.75
C ASN A 88 -2.34 11.64 14.15
N LEU A 89 -1.29 10.87 14.46
CA LEU A 89 0.02 11.00 13.80
C LEU A 89 -0.12 10.90 12.29
N GLY A 90 -0.85 9.90 11.79
CA GLY A 90 -1.10 9.73 10.35
C GLY A 90 -1.73 10.95 9.67
N ARG A 91 -2.49 11.75 10.39
CA ARG A 91 -3.11 12.97 9.85
C ARG A 91 -2.16 14.15 9.71
N CYS A 92 -1.16 14.26 10.57
CA CYS A 92 -0.25 15.40 10.62
C CYS A 92 1.17 15.12 10.13
N ILE A 93 1.55 13.84 10.00
CA ILE A 93 2.94 13.46 9.72
C ILE A 93 3.52 14.10 8.45
N SER A 94 2.73 14.22 7.39
CA SER A 94 3.21 14.82 6.13
C SER A 94 3.60 16.28 6.33
N ALA A 95 2.82 17.03 7.11
CA ALA A 95 3.13 18.44 7.41
C ALA A 95 4.34 18.57 8.35
N VAL A 96 4.40 17.73 9.38
CA VAL A 96 5.53 17.70 10.33
C VAL A 96 6.83 17.35 9.61
N LEU A 97 6.81 16.32 8.78
CA LEU A 97 7.96 15.89 8.00
C LEU A 97 8.40 16.98 7.00
N ALA A 98 7.45 17.57 6.27
CA ALA A 98 7.76 18.67 5.35
C ALA A 98 8.39 19.87 6.07
N SER A 99 7.94 20.18 7.27
CA SER A 99 8.54 21.25 8.09
C SER A 99 9.94 20.89 8.58
N ALA A 100 10.16 19.65 9.02
CA ALA A 100 11.46 19.17 9.48
C ALA A 100 12.52 19.11 8.35
N LEU A 101 12.07 18.86 7.12
CA LEU A 101 12.92 18.75 5.94
C LEU A 101 13.08 20.06 5.16
N ARG A 102 12.71 21.20 5.74
CA ARG A 102 12.90 22.52 5.11
C ARG A 102 14.37 22.82 4.85
N ASN A 103 14.61 23.61 3.81
CA ASN A 103 15.94 24.08 3.42
C ASN A 103 16.95 22.92 3.27
N PRO A 104 16.70 21.98 2.34
CA PRO A 104 17.63 20.91 2.07
C PRO A 104 18.88 21.44 1.37
N ASP A 105 20.02 20.81 1.63
CA ASP A 105 21.19 20.98 0.78
C ASP A 105 20.94 20.38 -0.60
N SER A 106 21.68 20.82 -1.63
CA SER A 106 21.49 20.32 -2.99
C SER A 106 21.59 18.79 -3.10
N SER A 107 22.43 18.17 -2.26
CA SER A 107 22.60 16.71 -2.19
C SER A 107 21.42 15.98 -1.52
N GLN A 108 20.65 16.67 -0.70
CA GLN A 108 19.53 16.11 0.08
C GLN A 108 18.17 16.30 -0.62
N LEU A 109 18.08 17.24 -1.55
CA LEU A 109 16.81 17.68 -2.14
C LEU A 109 16.03 16.54 -2.77
N GLN A 110 16.71 15.67 -3.51
CA GLN A 110 16.07 14.55 -4.17
C GLN A 110 15.51 13.54 -3.15
N ASP A 111 16.31 13.14 -2.18
CA ASP A 111 15.92 12.19 -1.14
C ASP A 111 14.74 12.70 -0.30
N PHE A 112 14.76 13.98 0.07
CA PHE A 112 13.69 14.62 0.84
C PHE A 112 12.38 14.65 0.04
N ASN A 113 12.44 14.97 -1.23
CA ASN A 113 11.27 14.95 -2.10
C ASN A 113 10.68 13.55 -2.26
N ILE A 114 11.52 12.52 -2.38
CA ILE A 114 11.07 11.12 -2.47
C ILE A 114 10.44 10.68 -1.14
N ALA A 115 11.08 10.99 0.00
CA ALA A 115 10.55 10.67 1.33
C ALA A 115 9.19 11.34 1.59
N LEU A 116 9.03 12.61 1.23
CA LEU A 116 7.76 13.33 1.33
C LEU A 116 6.68 12.74 0.42
N LYS A 117 7.01 12.35 -0.81
CA LYS A 117 6.08 11.68 -1.72
C LYS A 117 5.62 10.34 -1.16
N TYR A 118 6.53 9.56 -0.60
CA TYR A 118 6.21 8.26 0.00
C TYR A 118 5.23 8.39 1.16
N VAL A 119 5.57 9.22 2.16
CA VAL A 119 4.73 9.42 3.34
C VAL A 119 3.40 10.07 2.96
N GLY A 120 3.42 11.08 2.08
CA GLY A 120 2.21 11.72 1.58
C GLY A 120 1.28 10.74 0.85
N ALA A 121 1.83 9.88 0.00
CA ALA A 121 1.05 8.86 -0.70
C ALA A 121 0.38 7.88 0.26
N LEU A 122 1.09 7.42 1.29
CA LEU A 122 0.51 6.55 2.32
C LEU A 122 -0.63 7.26 3.08
N VAL A 123 -0.43 8.50 3.48
CA VAL A 123 -1.45 9.28 4.22
C VAL A 123 -2.70 9.43 3.38
N VAL A 124 -2.58 9.87 2.13
CA VAL A 124 -3.74 10.06 1.24
C VAL A 124 -4.43 8.73 0.94
N PHE A 125 -3.67 7.67 0.64
CA PHE A 125 -4.23 6.33 0.49
C PHE A 125 -5.04 5.91 1.72
N SER A 126 -4.48 6.08 2.93
CA SER A 126 -5.14 5.74 4.18
C SER A 126 -6.41 6.55 4.44
N LEU A 127 -6.45 7.82 4.05
CA LEU A 127 -7.63 8.67 4.18
C LEU A 127 -8.73 8.26 3.20
N ILE A 128 -8.39 8.02 1.93
CA ILE A 128 -9.36 7.61 0.91
C ILE A 128 -9.97 6.25 1.26
N THR A 129 -9.20 5.30 1.77
CA THR A 129 -9.70 3.97 2.16
C THR A 129 -10.71 4.00 3.30
N GLN A 130 -10.85 5.12 4.02
CA GLN A 130 -11.85 5.30 5.09
C GLN A 130 -13.22 5.75 4.58
N TYR A 131 -13.36 6.05 3.31
CA TYR A 131 -14.66 6.46 2.75
C TYR A 131 -15.64 5.29 2.76
N HIS A 132 -16.87 5.56 3.16
CA HIS A 132 -17.94 4.56 3.18
C HIS A 132 -18.35 4.11 1.77
N SER A 133 -18.23 4.99 0.81
CA SER A 133 -18.52 4.73 -0.60
C SER A 133 -17.47 5.38 -1.49
N HIS A 134 -17.22 4.77 -2.64
CA HIS A 134 -16.24 5.24 -3.60
C HIS A 134 -16.90 5.56 -4.93
N THR A 135 -16.53 6.68 -5.52
CA THR A 135 -16.77 6.97 -6.93
C THR A 135 -15.63 6.39 -7.79
N PRO A 136 -15.78 6.26 -9.11
CA PRO A 136 -14.69 5.88 -10.00
C PRO A 136 -13.45 6.76 -9.80
N ASP A 137 -13.63 8.07 -9.59
CA ASP A 137 -12.54 9.01 -9.38
C ASP A 137 -11.79 8.74 -8.07
N THR A 138 -12.52 8.49 -6.97
CA THR A 138 -11.87 8.17 -5.69
C THR A 138 -11.11 6.85 -5.74
N LEU A 139 -11.57 5.87 -6.52
CA LEU A 139 -10.85 4.62 -6.76
C LEU A 139 -9.58 4.86 -7.59
N ALA A 140 -9.66 5.68 -8.63
CA ALA A 140 -8.51 6.06 -9.45
C ALA A 140 -7.46 6.83 -8.62
N TYR A 141 -7.89 7.75 -7.76
CA TYR A 141 -6.97 8.42 -6.81
C TYR A 141 -6.32 7.44 -5.85
N ARG A 142 -7.08 6.52 -5.26
CA ARG A 142 -6.54 5.50 -4.36
C ARG A 142 -5.46 4.67 -5.04
N GLU A 143 -5.72 4.20 -6.26
CA GLU A 143 -4.76 3.42 -7.05
C GLU A 143 -3.50 4.22 -7.36
N ARG A 144 -3.65 5.47 -7.79
CA ARG A 144 -2.51 6.38 -8.06
C ARG A 144 -1.62 6.55 -6.84
N TYR A 145 -2.17 6.76 -5.65
CA TYR A 145 -1.39 6.93 -4.42
C TYR A 145 -0.76 5.61 -3.97
N GLN A 146 -1.42 4.49 -4.16
CA GLN A 146 -0.84 3.17 -3.93
C GLN A 146 0.36 2.93 -4.86
N GLN A 147 0.25 3.24 -6.13
CA GLN A 147 1.36 3.15 -7.09
C GLN A 147 2.53 4.07 -6.71
N THR A 148 2.23 5.32 -6.34
CA THR A 148 3.26 6.27 -5.88
C THR A 148 3.99 5.75 -4.65
N PHE A 149 3.27 5.20 -3.68
CA PHE A 149 3.85 4.57 -2.50
C PHE A 149 4.82 3.43 -2.88
N HIS A 150 4.42 2.53 -3.77
CA HIS A 150 5.27 1.43 -4.20
C HIS A 150 6.49 1.88 -5.01
N GLN A 151 6.36 2.92 -5.83
CA GLN A 151 7.46 3.47 -6.63
C GLN A 151 8.52 4.19 -5.80
N THR A 152 8.14 4.72 -4.63
CA THR A 152 9.03 5.54 -3.79
C THR A 152 9.53 4.83 -2.54
N LYS A 153 9.10 3.60 -2.27
CA LYS A 153 9.42 2.85 -1.04
C LYS A 153 10.91 2.59 -0.82
N ASP A 154 11.68 2.52 -1.89
CA ASP A 154 13.08 2.13 -1.83
C ASP A 154 13.96 3.15 -1.10
N ILE A 155 13.49 4.40 -0.93
CA ILE A 155 14.17 5.45 -0.15
C ILE A 155 14.41 5.03 1.31
N PHE A 156 13.60 4.13 1.84
CA PHE A 156 13.68 3.69 3.23
C PHE A 156 14.29 2.29 3.40
N LEU A 157 14.68 1.59 2.32
CA LEU A 157 15.18 0.21 2.39
C LEU A 157 16.41 0.06 3.29
N GLU A 158 17.29 1.06 3.33
CA GLU A 158 18.49 1.02 4.17
C GLU A 158 18.20 1.15 5.67
N PHE A 159 17.00 1.64 6.04
CA PHE A 159 16.60 1.90 7.43
C PHE A 159 15.85 0.73 8.09
N HIS A 160 15.74 -0.40 7.41
CA HIS A 160 15.23 -1.62 8.01
C HIS A 160 16.15 -2.06 9.15
N THR A 161 15.77 -1.73 10.38
CA THR A 161 16.63 -1.88 11.56
C THR A 161 16.69 -3.29 12.12
N SER A 162 15.76 -4.19 11.79
CA SER A 162 15.85 -5.57 12.24
C SER A 162 16.48 -6.47 11.19
N LYS A 163 17.53 -7.18 11.55
CA LYS A 163 18.13 -8.23 10.71
C LYS A 163 17.09 -9.28 10.28
N SER A 164 16.10 -9.57 11.11
CA SER A 164 14.99 -10.47 10.84
C SER A 164 14.09 -9.92 9.73
N THR A 165 13.61 -8.68 9.86
CA THR A 165 12.73 -8.04 8.86
C THR A 165 13.42 -7.89 7.50
N ARG A 166 14.72 -7.55 7.50
CA ARG A 166 15.51 -7.47 6.27
C ARG A 166 15.66 -8.82 5.59
N THR A 167 15.82 -9.89 6.37
CA THR A 167 15.90 -11.26 5.85
C THR A 167 14.55 -11.73 5.31
N GLU A 168 13.46 -11.43 6.00
CA GLU A 168 12.10 -11.77 5.57
C GLU A 168 11.69 -11.01 4.30
N ILE A 169 11.99 -9.71 4.20
CA ILE A 169 11.72 -8.92 3.00
C ILE A 169 12.56 -9.41 1.82
N ASN A 170 13.84 -9.68 2.02
CA ASN A 170 14.67 -10.26 0.99
C ASN A 170 14.18 -11.66 0.56
N HIS A 171 13.63 -12.44 1.47
CA HIS A 171 13.01 -13.73 1.16
C HIS A 171 11.71 -13.53 0.38
N GLN A 172 10.85 -12.63 0.81
CA GLN A 172 9.59 -12.30 0.12
C GLN A 172 9.83 -11.70 -1.27
N ASP A 173 10.80 -10.80 -1.43
CA ASP A 173 11.20 -10.25 -2.74
C ASP A 173 11.77 -11.34 -3.67
N ARG A 174 12.56 -12.27 -3.12
CA ARG A 174 13.06 -13.42 -3.89
C ARG A 174 11.92 -14.34 -4.32
N GLU A 175 10.98 -14.62 -3.44
CA GLU A 175 9.78 -15.42 -3.74
C GLU A 175 8.88 -14.72 -4.76
N LEU A 176 8.62 -13.42 -4.61
CA LEU A 176 7.86 -12.64 -5.59
C LEU A 176 8.54 -12.62 -6.96
N ARG A 177 9.85 -12.40 -7.03
CA ARG A 177 10.63 -12.47 -8.29
C ARG A 177 10.63 -13.86 -8.90
N ARG A 178 10.50 -14.90 -8.10
CA ARG A 178 10.41 -16.30 -8.53
C ARG A 178 9.02 -16.67 -9.04
N LEU A 179 7.98 -16.10 -8.44
CA LEU A 179 6.59 -16.37 -8.76
C LEU A 179 6.05 -15.52 -9.91
N MET A 180 6.49 -14.25 -10.03
CA MET A 180 6.04 -13.34 -11.09
C MET A 180 6.25 -13.89 -12.51
N PRO A 181 7.42 -14.44 -12.89
CA PRO A 181 7.59 -15.01 -14.23
C PRO A 181 6.65 -16.19 -14.49
N LYS A 182 6.39 -17.02 -13.47
CA LYS A 182 5.49 -18.17 -13.60
C LYS A 182 4.02 -17.74 -13.75
N GLN A 183 3.60 -16.73 -12.98
CA GLN A 183 2.24 -16.17 -13.08
C GLN A 183 2.02 -15.47 -14.41
N ILE A 184 2.99 -14.71 -14.89
CA ILE A 184 2.95 -14.05 -16.20
C ILE A 184 2.91 -15.10 -17.31
N ALA A 185 3.71 -16.15 -17.23
CA ALA A 185 3.71 -17.26 -18.20
C ALA A 185 2.37 -18.03 -18.20
N GLN A 186 1.79 -18.27 -17.01
CA GLN A 186 0.46 -18.89 -16.89
C GLN A 186 -0.65 -17.99 -17.46
N ALA A 187 -0.63 -16.69 -17.15
CA ALA A 187 -1.59 -15.73 -17.69
C ALA A 187 -1.49 -15.65 -19.22
N ALA A 188 -0.28 -15.57 -19.77
CA ALA A 188 -0.03 -15.58 -21.20
C ALA A 188 -0.50 -16.87 -21.86
N HIS A 189 -0.31 -18.01 -21.21
CA HIS A 189 -0.81 -19.30 -21.70
C HIS A 189 -2.34 -19.35 -21.73
N HIS A 190 -3.03 -18.84 -20.69
CA HIS A 190 -4.49 -18.76 -20.66
C HIS A 190 -5.04 -17.81 -21.72
N ILE A 191 -4.42 -16.65 -21.93
CA ILE A 191 -4.80 -15.72 -22.99
C ILE A 191 -4.66 -16.36 -24.37
N SER A 192 -3.54 -17.03 -24.62
CA SER A 192 -3.30 -17.70 -25.92
C SER A 192 -4.23 -18.91 -26.14
N ALA A 193 -4.64 -19.61 -25.11
CA ALA A 193 -5.63 -20.67 -25.18
C ALA A 193 -7.03 -20.12 -25.49
N ALA A 194 -7.44 -19.04 -24.85
CA ALA A 194 -8.71 -18.37 -25.12
C ALA A 194 -8.76 -17.78 -26.55
N GLN A 195 -7.66 -17.23 -27.05
CA GLN A 195 -7.56 -16.75 -28.43
C GLN A 195 -7.68 -17.89 -29.44
N ARG A 196 -7.04 -19.03 -29.20
CA ARG A 196 -7.17 -20.22 -30.06
C ARG A 196 -8.58 -20.76 -30.10
N SER A 197 -9.29 -20.78 -28.95
CA SER A 197 -10.69 -21.19 -28.88
C SER A 197 -11.57 -20.26 -29.72
N ARG A 198 -11.45 -18.94 -29.55
CA ARG A 198 -12.19 -17.94 -30.32
C ARG A 198 -11.97 -18.08 -31.83
N GLN A 199 -10.73 -18.33 -32.25
CA GLN A 199 -10.39 -18.54 -33.66
C GLN A 199 -10.99 -19.81 -34.22
N ALA A 200 -10.99 -20.89 -33.42
CA ALA A 200 -11.63 -22.14 -33.82
C ALA A 200 -13.19 -22.00 -34.00
N ASP A 201 -13.82 -21.25 -33.10
CA ASP A 201 -15.26 -20.95 -33.18
C ASP A 201 -15.58 -20.07 -34.41
N GLN A 202 -14.75 -19.04 -34.68
CA GLN A 202 -14.90 -18.22 -35.90
C GLN A 202 -14.74 -19.06 -37.18
N ASN A 203 -13.76 -19.96 -37.23
CA ASN A 203 -13.55 -20.84 -38.37
C ASN A 203 -14.70 -21.83 -38.54
N ARG A 204 -15.31 -22.30 -37.43
CA ARG A 204 -16.50 -23.14 -37.46
C ARG A 204 -17.71 -22.41 -38.01
N LEU A 205 -17.94 -21.17 -37.55
CA LEU A 205 -19.02 -20.31 -38.07
C LEU A 205 -18.87 -20.04 -39.57
N GLN A 206 -17.67 -19.73 -40.03
CA GLN A 206 -17.39 -19.51 -41.46
C GLN A 206 -17.69 -20.78 -42.32
N ARG A 207 -17.36 -21.99 -41.80
CA ARG A 207 -17.68 -23.24 -42.49
C ARG A 207 -19.18 -23.49 -42.57
N VAL A 208 -19.94 -23.16 -41.53
CA VAL A 208 -21.40 -23.27 -41.52
C VAL A 208 -22.02 -22.32 -42.53
N ASN A 209 -21.59 -21.06 -42.56
CA ASN A 209 -22.11 -20.07 -43.52
C ASN A 209 -21.81 -20.48 -44.98
N ARG A 210 -20.55 -20.89 -45.28
CA ARG A 210 -20.22 -21.39 -46.63
C ARG A 210 -21.04 -22.60 -47.06
N ARG A 211 -21.48 -23.48 -46.12
CA ARG A 211 -22.37 -24.59 -46.46
C ARG A 211 -23.82 -24.13 -46.70
N ALA A 212 -24.26 -23.09 -45.98
CA ALA A 212 -25.57 -22.51 -46.22
C ALA A 212 -25.66 -21.82 -47.61
N ASP A 213 -24.61 -21.14 -48.02
CA ASP A 213 -24.51 -20.47 -49.34
C ASP A 213 -24.45 -21.46 -50.52
N LEU A 214 -24.08 -22.72 -50.29
CA LEU A 214 -24.04 -23.77 -51.34
C LEU A 214 -25.37 -24.52 -51.51
N ILE A 215 -26.35 -24.23 -50.66
CA ILE A 215 -27.69 -24.90 -50.70
C ILE A 215 -28.76 -23.96 -51.29
N GLN A 216 -28.42 -22.71 -51.55
CA GLN A 216 -29.22 -21.79 -52.35
C GLN A 216 -28.83 -21.86 -53.84
#